data_8737e7cc4977a656d5667564dfff04bd
#
_entry.id   8737e7cc4977a656d5667564dfff04bd
#
_cell.length_a   1.000
_cell.length_b   1.000
_cell.length_c   1.000
_cell.angle_alpha   90.00
_cell.angle_beta   90.00
_cell.angle_gamma   90.00
#
_symmetry.space_group_name_H-M   'P 1'
#
loop_
_entity.id
_entity.type
_entity.pdbx_description
1 polymer ?
#
loop_
_entity_poly.entity_id
_entity_poly.type
_entity_poly.pdbx_seq_one_letter_code
_entity_poly.pdbx_strand_id
1 'polypeptide(L)'
;MNKNSRFQNNSKPPLEAIKQLLDSSSDIKKITLPFSLGNQRADVHLVYCEGLCDSTKVEQYIIPNFKKMTNQFPMLTVLDFQQNVPFHMTPLQMDQVEKSIIDTILNGELLLLFVPSNKIFSVNLANPPKRDPEEANTEISMRGPKDGFTEEAPVNIALIRKRLKTELLAVEEYTIGSQTATKVHLLYLKNAIEPTSLHEIKTKLSNIQVKGIVSSAQMEEILTGFSLFPLFAYTGRPDFAVNSLLHGKFVLVIGGSPTVLIAPINFNFLLNTSEDANLNNFFVAFTRFLRISGVALALFFPGFWIALATYHQDQLPFTFLATLVNSRQGVPLPVPLEALVMLLLFEIFREAGLRLPTSFGQTLSVVGGLIIGQAAISAGIAAPGIIVIIAISVLSTFTLVNQSLVGIFSLIRIVVLIISGIFGLFGVLICLLAFTLYLVNLRSFGMYYMTPLSPPSFQELYKILFRMPWGRKK
;
A
#
# COMPACT_ATOMS: atom_id res chain seq x y z
N MET A 1 -41.76 -5.25 24.09
CA MET A 1 -41.91 -3.83 23.77
C MET A 1 -41.05 -3.52 22.55
N ASN A 2 -41.75 -3.05 21.52
CA ASN A 2 -41.31 -2.80 20.17
C ASN A 2 -40.04 -1.93 20.04
N LYS A 3 -39.00 -2.45 19.32
CA LYS A 3 -37.96 -1.64 18.69
C LYS A 3 -37.91 -1.89 17.16
N ASN A 4 -39.07 -1.79 16.54
CA ASN A 4 -39.18 -1.78 15.09
C ASN A 4 -39.87 -0.47 14.67
N SER A 5 -39.08 0.62 14.57
CA SER A 5 -39.52 1.79 13.85
C SER A 5 -38.37 2.80 13.80
N ARG A 6 -37.61 2.79 12.70
CA ARG A 6 -36.91 3.97 12.14
C ARG A 6 -35.99 3.52 10.97
N PHE A 7 -36.58 2.86 9.97
CA PHE A 7 -36.08 2.98 8.60
C PHE A 7 -37.13 3.78 7.82
N GLN A 8 -37.10 5.08 7.95
CA GLN A 8 -37.78 5.93 6.98
C GLN A 8 -37.01 5.83 5.68
N ASN A 9 -37.66 5.28 4.65
CA ASN A 9 -37.27 5.29 3.24
C ASN A 9 -37.20 6.75 2.76
N ASN A 10 -36.05 7.41 2.93
CA ASN A 10 -35.69 8.59 2.15
C ASN A 10 -34.92 8.09 0.91
N SER A 11 -35.62 7.45 -0.02
CA SER A 11 -35.06 7.18 -1.35
C SER A 11 -34.91 8.50 -2.09
N LYS A 12 -33.70 8.99 -2.23
CA LYS A 12 -33.37 10.13 -3.07
C LYS A 12 -33.76 9.84 -4.52
N PRO A 13 -34.20 10.84 -5.29
CA PRO A 13 -34.49 10.65 -6.70
C PRO A 13 -33.24 10.10 -7.43
N PRO A 14 -33.39 9.22 -8.42
CA PRO A 14 -32.28 8.54 -9.12
C PRO A 14 -31.20 9.48 -9.64
N LEU A 15 -31.59 10.67 -10.09
CA LEU A 15 -30.67 11.73 -10.56
C LEU A 15 -29.77 12.28 -9.46
N GLU A 16 -30.27 12.41 -8.22
CA GLU A 16 -29.47 12.90 -7.10
C GLU A 16 -28.44 11.87 -6.65
N ALA A 17 -28.82 10.59 -6.63
CA ALA A 17 -27.90 9.48 -6.31
C ALA A 17 -26.75 9.41 -7.33
N ILE A 18 -27.06 9.48 -8.61
CA ILE A 18 -26.08 9.52 -9.69
C ILE A 18 -25.19 10.78 -9.60
N LYS A 19 -25.77 11.94 -9.31
CA LYS A 19 -25.02 13.19 -9.16
C LYS A 19 -24.02 13.11 -8.00
N GLN A 20 -24.41 12.56 -6.85
CA GLN A 20 -23.55 12.36 -5.71
C GLN A 20 -22.36 11.41 -6.00
N LEU A 21 -22.60 10.36 -6.81
CA LEU A 21 -21.55 9.45 -7.27
C LEU A 21 -20.57 10.14 -8.22
N LEU A 22 -21.08 10.90 -9.18
CA LEU A 22 -20.27 11.66 -10.15
C LEU A 22 -19.40 12.72 -9.47
N ASP A 23 -19.95 13.45 -8.50
CA ASP A 23 -19.23 14.51 -7.78
C ASP A 23 -18.10 13.95 -6.87
N SER A 24 -18.16 12.67 -6.54
CA SER A 24 -17.22 12.04 -5.60
C SER A 24 -16.25 11.04 -6.21
N SER A 25 -16.42 10.70 -7.48
CA SER A 25 -15.68 9.60 -8.10
C SER A 25 -15.41 9.85 -9.58
N SER A 26 -14.16 10.16 -9.91
CA SER A 26 -13.70 10.46 -11.28
C SER A 26 -13.73 9.26 -12.22
N ASP A 27 -13.76 8.04 -11.67
CA ASP A 27 -13.87 6.78 -12.40
C ASP A 27 -15.30 6.46 -12.88
N ILE A 28 -16.30 7.21 -12.41
CA ILE A 28 -17.68 7.08 -12.90
C ILE A 28 -17.90 8.13 -13.99
N LYS A 29 -18.14 7.64 -15.20
CA LYS A 29 -18.33 8.49 -16.39
C LYS A 29 -19.82 8.66 -16.69
N LYS A 30 -20.17 9.87 -17.13
CA LYS A 30 -21.51 10.21 -17.61
C LYS A 30 -21.43 10.77 -19.02
N ILE A 31 -22.18 10.16 -19.93
CA ILE A 31 -22.36 10.67 -21.30
C ILE A 31 -23.84 11.04 -21.44
N THR A 32 -24.12 12.21 -21.95
CA THR A 32 -25.49 12.64 -22.22
C THR A 32 -25.75 12.62 -23.72
N LEU A 33 -26.77 11.89 -24.15
CA LEU A 33 -27.20 11.82 -25.53
C LEU A 33 -28.60 12.43 -25.70
N PRO A 34 -28.83 13.27 -26.72
CA PRO A 34 -30.16 13.79 -27.01
C PRO A 34 -31.06 12.67 -27.48
N PHE A 35 -32.28 12.64 -26.98
CA PHE A 35 -33.33 11.70 -27.34
C PHE A 35 -34.65 12.46 -27.55
N SER A 36 -35.42 12.10 -28.57
CA SER A 36 -36.73 12.71 -28.83
C SER A 36 -37.83 11.76 -28.41
N LEU A 37 -38.62 12.15 -27.44
CA LEU A 37 -39.82 11.45 -26.95
C LEU A 37 -41.07 12.15 -27.53
N GLY A 38 -41.54 11.70 -28.69
CA GLY A 38 -42.59 12.43 -29.39
C GLY A 38 -42.17 13.85 -29.76
N ASN A 39 -42.93 14.86 -29.34
CA ASN A 39 -42.62 16.30 -29.61
C ASN A 39 -41.73 16.97 -28.55
N GLN A 40 -41.26 16.22 -27.53
CA GLN A 40 -40.43 16.79 -26.50
C GLN A 40 -38.95 16.30 -26.65
N ARG A 41 -38.03 17.26 -26.57
CA ARG A 41 -36.61 16.92 -26.43
C ARG A 41 -36.38 16.35 -25.05
N ALA A 42 -35.75 15.19 -25.00
CA ALA A 42 -35.36 14.49 -23.77
C ALA A 42 -33.88 14.17 -23.85
N ASP A 43 -33.29 13.89 -22.71
CA ASP A 43 -31.92 13.44 -22.63
C ASP A 43 -31.86 12.03 -22.04
N VAL A 44 -30.91 11.25 -22.54
CA VAL A 44 -30.56 9.96 -21.95
C VAL A 44 -29.14 10.06 -21.37
N HIS A 45 -29.04 9.76 -20.09
CA HIS A 45 -27.77 9.70 -19.41
C HIS A 45 -27.25 8.26 -19.41
N LEU A 46 -26.09 8.06 -20.01
CA LEU A 46 -25.31 6.83 -19.95
C LEU A 46 -24.33 6.96 -18.80
N VAL A 47 -24.41 6.09 -17.80
CA VAL A 47 -23.53 6.14 -16.63
C VAL A 47 -22.86 4.77 -16.45
N TYR A 48 -21.56 4.75 -16.32
CA TYR A 48 -20.77 3.52 -16.14
C TYR A 48 -19.47 3.79 -15.37
N CYS A 49 -18.92 2.73 -14.77
CA CYS A 49 -17.62 2.79 -14.10
C CYS A 49 -16.50 2.42 -15.10
N GLU A 50 -15.57 3.36 -15.33
CA GLU A 50 -14.41 3.15 -16.18
C GLU A 50 -13.53 2.02 -15.60
N GLY A 51 -13.04 1.13 -16.48
CA GLY A 51 -12.24 -0.03 -16.07
C GLY A 51 -13.03 -1.25 -15.57
N LEU A 52 -14.31 -1.11 -15.18
CA LEU A 52 -15.20 -2.25 -14.93
C LEU A 52 -16.14 -2.53 -16.10
N CYS A 53 -16.55 -1.49 -16.82
CA CYS A 53 -17.35 -1.56 -18.03
C CYS A 53 -16.44 -1.51 -19.27
N ASP A 54 -16.81 -2.20 -20.34
CA ASP A 54 -16.13 -2.13 -21.64
C ASP A 54 -16.45 -0.80 -22.33
N SER A 55 -15.63 0.23 -22.04
CA SER A 55 -15.80 1.57 -22.63
C SER A 55 -15.73 1.57 -24.15
N THR A 56 -14.94 0.68 -24.74
CA THR A 56 -14.81 0.52 -26.20
C THR A 56 -16.16 0.11 -26.81
N LYS A 57 -16.87 -0.84 -26.19
CA LYS A 57 -18.21 -1.23 -26.66
C LYS A 57 -19.23 -0.11 -26.43
N VAL A 58 -19.11 0.67 -25.36
CA VAL A 58 -20.00 1.83 -25.14
C VAL A 58 -19.84 2.81 -26.31
N GLU A 59 -18.61 3.17 -26.67
CA GLU A 59 -18.31 4.17 -27.71
C GLU A 59 -18.56 3.66 -29.13
N GLN A 60 -18.13 2.42 -29.44
CA GLN A 60 -18.17 1.89 -30.80
C GLN A 60 -19.48 1.18 -31.14
N TYR A 61 -20.21 0.69 -30.14
CA TYR A 61 -21.43 -0.08 -30.38
C TYR A 61 -22.69 0.57 -29.82
N ILE A 62 -22.70 0.97 -28.54
CA ILE A 62 -23.91 1.50 -27.90
C ILE A 62 -24.24 2.89 -28.45
N ILE A 63 -23.31 3.85 -28.42
CA ILE A 63 -23.54 5.23 -28.84
C ILE A 63 -23.93 5.32 -30.32
N PRO A 64 -23.27 4.66 -31.27
CA PRO A 64 -23.64 4.71 -32.68
C PRO A 64 -25.02 4.09 -32.96
N ASN A 65 -25.33 2.95 -32.35
CA ASN A 65 -26.65 2.32 -32.50
C ASN A 65 -27.75 3.18 -31.90
N PHE A 66 -27.50 3.80 -30.73
CA PHE A 66 -28.40 4.74 -30.11
C PHE A 66 -28.70 5.92 -31.03
N LYS A 67 -27.69 6.58 -31.60
CA LYS A 67 -27.82 7.70 -32.54
C LYS A 67 -28.55 7.28 -33.83
N LYS A 68 -28.24 6.09 -34.36
CA LYS A 68 -28.90 5.56 -35.57
C LYS A 68 -30.40 5.37 -35.35
N MET A 69 -30.79 4.81 -34.22
CA MET A 69 -32.20 4.56 -33.87
C MET A 69 -32.96 5.88 -33.65
N THR A 70 -32.37 6.86 -32.95
CA THR A 70 -33.01 8.18 -32.73
C THR A 70 -33.18 8.96 -34.04
N ASN A 71 -32.31 8.77 -35.01
CA ASN A 71 -32.42 9.41 -36.34
C ASN A 71 -33.45 8.73 -37.26
N GLN A 72 -33.57 7.39 -37.15
CA GLN A 72 -34.50 6.63 -37.98
C GLN A 72 -35.95 6.71 -37.55
N PHE A 73 -36.17 6.90 -36.24
CA PHE A 73 -37.51 6.90 -35.61
C PHE A 73 -37.65 8.10 -34.66
N PRO A 74 -37.97 9.28 -35.13
CA PRO A 74 -38.01 10.50 -34.32
C PRO A 74 -39.15 10.55 -33.28
N MET A 75 -40.08 9.60 -33.28
CA MET A 75 -41.25 9.56 -32.37
C MET A 75 -41.33 8.26 -31.56
N LEU A 76 -40.19 7.63 -31.21
CA LEU A 76 -40.18 6.43 -30.41
C LEU A 76 -40.62 6.67 -28.95
N THR A 77 -41.44 5.76 -28.44
CA THR A 77 -41.60 5.62 -26.98
C THR A 77 -40.38 4.87 -26.39
N VAL A 78 -40.16 4.98 -25.08
CA VAL A 78 -39.07 4.23 -24.41
C VAL A 78 -39.25 2.71 -24.54
N LEU A 79 -40.47 2.24 -24.63
CA LEU A 79 -40.78 0.80 -24.82
C LEU A 79 -40.45 0.35 -26.24
N ASP A 80 -40.81 1.15 -27.26
CA ASP A 80 -40.46 0.87 -28.65
C ASP A 80 -38.94 0.87 -28.86
N PHE A 81 -38.24 1.79 -28.18
CA PHE A 81 -36.78 1.81 -28.18
C PHE A 81 -36.20 0.53 -27.60
N GLN A 82 -36.71 0.04 -26.46
CA GLN A 82 -36.26 -1.19 -25.83
C GLN A 82 -36.39 -2.42 -26.75
N GLN A 83 -37.47 -2.47 -27.55
CA GLN A 83 -37.75 -3.61 -28.44
C GLN A 83 -36.91 -3.60 -29.74
N ASN A 84 -36.50 -2.43 -30.19
CA ASN A 84 -35.88 -2.27 -31.50
C ASN A 84 -34.34 -2.06 -31.45
N VAL A 85 -33.73 -1.87 -30.25
CA VAL A 85 -32.27 -1.75 -30.14
C VAL A 85 -31.59 -3.11 -30.30
N PRO A 86 -30.40 -3.17 -30.94
CA PRO A 86 -29.68 -4.43 -31.19
C PRO A 86 -28.91 -4.94 -29.96
N PHE A 87 -29.24 -4.47 -28.75
CA PHE A 87 -28.65 -4.91 -27.50
C PHE A 87 -29.71 -5.07 -26.42
N HIS A 88 -29.46 -6.01 -25.50
CA HIS A 88 -30.41 -6.35 -24.45
C HIS A 88 -30.40 -5.30 -23.33
N MET A 89 -31.57 -4.74 -23.03
CA MET A 89 -31.78 -3.77 -21.97
C MET A 89 -32.66 -4.38 -20.88
N THR A 90 -32.17 -4.46 -19.65
CA THR A 90 -32.89 -4.97 -18.50
C THR A 90 -33.47 -3.81 -17.71
N PRO A 91 -34.81 -3.71 -17.52
CA PRO A 91 -35.41 -2.67 -16.70
C PRO A 91 -35.04 -2.86 -15.22
N LEU A 92 -34.66 -1.79 -14.55
CA LEU A 92 -34.41 -1.81 -13.11
C LEU A 92 -35.73 -1.54 -12.36
N GLN A 93 -36.05 -2.41 -11.39
CA GLN A 93 -37.27 -2.29 -10.57
C GLN A 93 -37.14 -1.17 -9.55
N MET A 94 -38.25 -0.44 -9.32
CA MET A 94 -38.27 0.81 -8.52
C MET A 94 -38.24 0.62 -6.99
N ASP A 95 -38.29 -0.60 -6.46
CA ASP A 95 -38.47 -0.82 -5.01
C ASP A 95 -37.25 -0.53 -4.14
N GLN A 96 -36.04 -0.48 -4.70
CA GLN A 96 -34.79 -0.05 -4.04
C GLN A 96 -33.85 0.63 -5.03
N VAL A 97 -34.33 1.70 -5.66
CA VAL A 97 -33.67 2.33 -6.84
C VAL A 97 -32.23 2.74 -6.58
N GLU A 98 -31.94 3.38 -5.45
CA GLU A 98 -30.61 3.91 -5.14
C GLU A 98 -29.57 2.79 -5.04
N LYS A 99 -29.84 1.75 -4.26
CA LYS A 99 -28.94 0.60 -4.08
C LYS A 99 -28.77 -0.20 -5.37
N SER A 100 -29.86 -0.38 -6.11
CA SER A 100 -29.84 -1.11 -7.39
C SER A 100 -29.04 -0.38 -8.46
N ILE A 101 -29.10 0.96 -8.54
CA ILE A 101 -28.29 1.80 -9.44
C ILE A 101 -26.80 1.65 -9.12
N ILE A 102 -26.46 1.76 -7.84
CA ILE A 102 -25.08 1.69 -7.37
C ILE A 102 -24.50 0.30 -7.65
N ASP A 103 -25.22 -0.74 -7.28
CA ASP A 103 -24.79 -2.14 -7.51
C ASP A 103 -24.60 -2.42 -9.00
N THR A 104 -25.48 -1.92 -9.86
CA THR A 104 -25.41 -2.07 -11.33
C THR A 104 -24.12 -1.41 -11.87
N ILE A 105 -23.84 -0.15 -11.53
CA ILE A 105 -22.65 0.58 -12.00
C ILE A 105 -21.37 -0.09 -11.47
N LEU A 106 -21.36 -0.49 -10.19
CA LEU A 106 -20.18 -1.10 -9.55
C LEU A 106 -19.97 -2.59 -9.95
N ASN A 107 -20.95 -3.23 -10.56
CA ASN A 107 -20.77 -4.53 -11.21
C ASN A 107 -20.23 -4.41 -12.64
N GLY A 108 -20.03 -3.19 -13.16
CA GLY A 108 -19.49 -2.94 -14.49
C GLY A 108 -20.57 -2.90 -15.60
N GLU A 109 -21.85 -2.81 -15.25
CA GLU A 109 -22.91 -2.64 -16.23
C GLU A 109 -23.05 -1.15 -16.62
N LEU A 110 -23.51 -0.92 -17.84
CA LEU A 110 -23.88 0.42 -18.32
C LEU A 110 -25.29 0.73 -17.87
N LEU A 111 -25.49 1.86 -17.21
CA LEU A 111 -26.81 2.37 -16.83
C LEU A 111 -27.29 3.37 -17.86
N LEU A 112 -28.55 3.22 -18.30
CA LEU A 112 -29.27 4.13 -19.19
C LEU A 112 -30.43 4.77 -18.41
N LEU A 113 -30.37 6.07 -18.20
CA LEU A 113 -31.42 6.84 -17.53
C LEU A 113 -32.11 7.76 -18.54
N PHE A 114 -33.38 7.52 -18.80
CA PHE A 114 -34.22 8.32 -19.69
C PHE A 114 -34.93 9.46 -18.92
N VAL A 115 -34.53 10.69 -19.18
CA VAL A 115 -35.15 11.90 -18.59
C VAL A 115 -36.14 12.50 -19.61
N PRO A 116 -37.37 12.80 -19.30
CA PRO A 116 -38.05 12.93 -18.00
C PRO A 116 -38.85 11.70 -17.57
N SER A 117 -38.88 10.60 -18.35
CA SER A 117 -39.68 9.41 -18.02
C SER A 117 -39.25 8.67 -16.77
N ASN A 118 -38.10 9.00 -16.18
CA ASN A 118 -37.48 8.33 -15.03
C ASN A 118 -37.31 6.81 -15.18
N LYS A 119 -37.36 6.28 -16.41
CA LYS A 119 -37.13 4.86 -16.67
C LYS A 119 -35.63 4.59 -16.71
N ILE A 120 -35.23 3.52 -16.02
CA ILE A 120 -33.82 3.13 -15.86
C ILE A 120 -33.66 1.72 -16.42
N PHE A 121 -32.62 1.54 -17.22
CA PHE A 121 -32.24 0.24 -17.77
C PHE A 121 -30.77 -0.02 -17.53
N SER A 122 -30.42 -1.30 -17.38
CA SER A 122 -29.02 -1.74 -17.41
C SER A 122 -28.70 -2.49 -18.69
N VAL A 123 -27.46 -2.36 -19.14
CA VAL A 123 -26.90 -3.15 -20.24
C VAL A 123 -25.63 -3.81 -19.71
N ASN A 124 -25.59 -5.14 -19.78
CA ASN A 124 -24.42 -5.88 -19.31
C ASN A 124 -23.25 -5.75 -20.29
N LEU A 125 -22.34 -4.88 -19.97
CA LEU A 125 -21.07 -4.66 -20.66
C LEU A 125 -19.88 -4.87 -19.68
N ALA A 126 -20.09 -5.62 -18.62
CA ALA A 126 -19.08 -5.84 -17.60
C ALA A 126 -17.84 -6.54 -18.19
N ASN A 127 -16.72 -5.87 -18.05
CA ASN A 127 -15.41 -6.39 -18.45
C ASN A 127 -14.36 -6.03 -17.38
N PRO A 128 -14.55 -6.52 -16.14
CA PRO A 128 -13.58 -6.24 -15.08
C PRO A 128 -12.22 -6.82 -15.45
N PRO A 129 -11.11 -6.17 -15.05
CA PRO A 129 -9.78 -6.66 -15.33
C PRO A 129 -9.63 -8.12 -14.94
N LYS A 130 -9.26 -8.95 -15.89
CA LYS A 130 -8.91 -10.36 -15.72
C LYS A 130 -7.41 -10.45 -15.80
N ARG A 131 -6.84 -11.26 -14.93
CA ARG A 131 -5.40 -11.45 -14.89
C ARG A 131 -4.94 -12.35 -16.04
N ASP A 132 -3.90 -11.93 -16.76
CA ASP A 132 -2.87 -12.82 -17.25
C ASP A 132 -1.92 -13.15 -16.08
N PRO A 133 -1.35 -14.37 -15.97
CA PRO A 133 -0.78 -14.91 -14.73
C PRO A 133 0.59 -14.29 -14.35
N GLU A 134 0.65 -13.00 -14.09
CA GLU A 134 1.83 -12.35 -13.50
C GLU A 134 1.62 -12.07 -12.02
N GLU A 135 2.45 -12.66 -11.18
CA GLU A 135 2.47 -12.38 -9.74
C GLU A 135 3.12 -11.01 -9.49
N ALA A 136 2.67 -10.30 -8.47
CA ALA A 136 3.36 -9.09 -8.03
C ALA A 136 4.79 -9.45 -7.63
N ASN A 137 5.78 -8.99 -8.40
CA ASN A 137 7.19 -9.30 -8.19
C ASN A 137 7.73 -8.75 -6.86
N THR A 138 7.04 -7.80 -6.25
CA THR A 138 7.44 -7.12 -5.00
C THR A 138 6.97 -7.81 -3.73
N GLU A 139 5.86 -8.59 -3.80
CA GLU A 139 5.25 -9.23 -2.63
C GLU A 139 4.66 -10.59 -3.02
N ILE A 140 5.34 -11.67 -2.67
CA ILE A 140 4.88 -13.05 -2.98
C ILE A 140 3.70 -13.41 -2.10
N SER A 141 2.59 -13.85 -2.72
CA SER A 141 1.40 -14.32 -2.01
C SER A 141 1.43 -15.84 -1.82
N MET A 142 1.37 -16.30 -0.55
CA MET A 142 1.29 -17.74 -0.23
C MET A 142 -0.16 -18.26 -0.26
N ARG A 143 -1.11 -17.51 0.31
CA ARG A 143 -2.54 -17.88 0.42
C ARG A 143 -3.51 -16.82 -0.07
N GLY A 144 -3.04 -15.59 -0.27
CA GLY A 144 -3.84 -14.47 -0.73
C GLY A 144 -4.08 -14.46 -2.24
N PRO A 145 -4.82 -13.47 -2.73
CA PRO A 145 -4.94 -13.21 -4.17
C PRO A 145 -3.56 -12.98 -4.77
N LYS A 146 -3.35 -13.48 -5.98
CA LYS A 146 -2.08 -13.34 -6.69
C LYS A 146 -2.06 -12.19 -7.71
N ASP A 147 -3.18 -11.49 -7.90
CA ASP A 147 -3.26 -10.34 -8.80
C ASP A 147 -2.49 -9.13 -8.23
N GLY A 148 -1.67 -8.53 -9.07
CA GLY A 148 -0.90 -7.33 -8.80
C GLY A 148 -1.45 -6.11 -9.51
N PHE A 149 -1.02 -4.92 -9.09
CA PHE A 149 -1.24 -3.68 -9.81
C PHE A 149 -0.37 -3.64 -11.08
N THR A 150 -0.84 -2.85 -12.06
CA THR A 150 -0.20 -2.60 -13.34
C THR A 150 0.21 -1.13 -13.44
N GLU A 151 0.83 -0.74 -14.54
CA GLU A 151 1.16 0.65 -14.84
C GLU A 151 -0.08 1.51 -15.18
N GLU A 152 -1.21 0.86 -15.52
CA GLU A 152 -2.44 1.53 -15.95
C GLU A 152 -3.32 1.90 -14.76
N ALA A 153 -3.43 3.19 -14.45
CA ALA A 153 -4.21 3.69 -13.30
C ALA A 153 -5.70 3.28 -13.36
N PRO A 154 -6.41 3.32 -14.49
CA PRO A 154 -7.81 2.86 -14.55
C PRO A 154 -7.97 1.39 -14.19
N VAL A 155 -7.03 0.53 -14.62
CA VAL A 155 -7.02 -0.90 -14.28
C VAL A 155 -6.83 -1.08 -12.78
N ASN A 156 -5.90 -0.34 -12.17
CA ASN A 156 -5.61 -0.39 -10.75
C ASN A 156 -6.82 0.04 -9.90
N ILE A 157 -7.50 1.10 -10.30
CA ILE A 157 -8.74 1.57 -9.64
C ILE A 157 -9.84 0.49 -9.77
N ALA A 158 -9.99 -0.11 -10.95
CA ALA A 158 -10.96 -1.18 -11.18
C ALA A 158 -10.67 -2.43 -10.34
N LEU A 159 -9.40 -2.81 -10.12
CA LEU A 159 -9.01 -3.90 -9.22
C LEU A 159 -9.39 -3.62 -7.76
N ILE A 160 -9.30 -2.36 -7.32
CA ILE A 160 -9.79 -1.93 -6.00
C ILE A 160 -11.32 -1.97 -5.95
N ARG A 161 -12.02 -1.40 -6.94
CA ARG A 161 -13.49 -1.40 -7.05
C ARG A 161 -14.08 -2.81 -7.08
N LYS A 162 -13.45 -3.73 -7.79
CA LYS A 162 -13.87 -5.14 -7.86
C LYS A 162 -13.99 -5.79 -6.49
N ARG A 163 -13.15 -5.38 -5.53
CA ARG A 163 -13.14 -5.87 -4.14
C ARG A 163 -13.96 -5.02 -3.19
N LEU A 164 -14.04 -3.72 -3.46
CA LEU A 164 -14.69 -2.75 -2.59
C LEU A 164 -15.86 -2.10 -3.32
N LYS A 165 -16.98 -2.84 -3.38
CA LYS A 165 -18.22 -2.43 -4.02
C LYS A 165 -19.03 -1.53 -3.10
N THR A 166 -18.64 -0.26 -2.99
CA THR A 166 -19.33 0.73 -2.17
C THR A 166 -19.29 2.11 -2.81
N GLU A 167 -20.35 2.86 -2.66
CA GLU A 167 -20.48 4.27 -3.05
C GLU A 167 -19.63 5.20 -2.17
N LEU A 168 -19.26 4.73 -0.98
CA LEU A 168 -18.45 5.50 -0.04
C LEU A 168 -16.99 5.65 -0.50
N LEU A 169 -16.55 4.86 -1.49
CA LEU A 169 -15.23 5.01 -2.08
C LEU A 169 -15.21 6.22 -3.03
N ALA A 170 -14.54 7.28 -2.61
CA ALA A 170 -14.25 8.43 -3.42
C ALA A 170 -12.97 8.22 -4.24
N VAL A 171 -12.96 8.70 -5.48
CA VAL A 171 -11.82 8.69 -6.38
C VAL A 171 -11.67 10.08 -6.97
N GLU A 172 -10.64 10.82 -6.58
CA GLU A 172 -10.36 12.16 -7.06
C GLU A 172 -9.13 12.14 -7.99
N GLU A 173 -9.23 12.73 -9.16
CA GLU A 173 -8.15 12.79 -10.14
C GLU A 173 -7.41 14.13 -10.04
N TYR A 174 -6.09 14.07 -9.99
CA TYR A 174 -5.17 15.20 -10.06
C TYR A 174 -4.23 15.01 -11.24
N THR A 175 -3.96 16.08 -11.98
CA THR A 175 -2.96 16.07 -13.04
C THR A 175 -1.73 16.83 -12.55
N ILE A 176 -0.61 16.15 -12.41
CA ILE A 176 0.61 16.70 -11.81
C ILE A 176 1.76 16.65 -12.81
N GLY A 177 2.55 17.73 -12.85
CA GLY A 177 3.70 17.90 -13.75
C GLY A 177 3.35 18.69 -15.00
N SER A 178 4.09 19.78 -15.22
CA SER A 178 3.88 20.66 -16.38
C SER A 178 4.28 20.02 -17.72
N GLN A 179 5.15 19.01 -17.69
CA GLN A 179 5.63 18.31 -18.88
C GLN A 179 5.07 16.89 -19.01
N THR A 180 4.94 16.15 -17.90
CA THR A 180 4.46 14.77 -17.94
C THR A 180 2.95 14.66 -17.85
N ALA A 181 2.26 15.65 -17.27
CA ALA A 181 0.81 15.64 -17.05
C ALA A 181 0.34 14.29 -16.44
N THR A 182 1.09 13.79 -15.45
CA THR A 182 0.87 12.47 -14.85
C THR A 182 -0.44 12.48 -14.07
N LYS A 183 -1.32 11.53 -14.35
CA LYS A 183 -2.57 11.35 -13.64
C LYS A 183 -2.33 10.65 -12.31
N VAL A 184 -2.73 11.28 -11.23
CA VAL A 184 -2.66 10.78 -9.86
C VAL A 184 -4.06 10.72 -9.30
N HIS A 185 -4.47 9.55 -8.83
CA HIS A 185 -5.80 9.36 -8.25
C HIS A 185 -5.68 9.15 -6.75
N LEU A 186 -6.41 9.99 -5.99
CA LEU A 186 -6.56 9.87 -4.55
C LEU A 186 -7.83 9.07 -4.24
N LEU A 187 -7.66 7.89 -3.63
CA LEU A 187 -8.73 7.01 -3.22
C LEU A 187 -8.88 7.03 -1.70
N TYR A 188 -10.10 7.16 -1.20
CA TYR A 188 -10.40 7.11 0.22
C TYR A 188 -11.85 6.72 0.50
N LEU A 189 -12.14 6.18 1.69
CA LEU A 189 -13.50 5.93 2.15
C LEU A 189 -14.02 7.12 2.95
N LYS A 190 -15.12 7.72 2.50
CA LYS A 190 -15.72 8.94 3.10
C LYS A 190 -16.09 8.78 4.57
N ASN A 191 -16.47 7.58 4.99
CA ASN A 191 -16.91 7.27 6.37
C ASN A 191 -15.80 6.79 7.28
N ALA A 192 -14.60 6.51 6.77
CA ALA A 192 -13.52 5.91 7.53
C ALA A 192 -12.29 6.82 7.66
N ILE A 193 -12.06 7.70 6.67
CA ILE A 193 -10.87 8.56 6.67
C ILE A 193 -10.98 9.67 7.71
N GLU A 194 -9.85 9.98 8.36
CA GLU A 194 -9.74 11.11 9.27
C GLU A 194 -9.71 12.43 8.50
N PRO A 195 -10.58 13.42 8.85
CA PRO A 195 -10.67 14.68 8.13
C PRO A 195 -9.36 15.47 8.04
N THR A 196 -8.55 15.42 9.10
CA THR A 196 -7.23 16.07 9.16
C THR A 196 -6.26 15.52 8.12
N SER A 197 -6.17 14.19 8.02
CA SER A 197 -5.33 13.52 7.04
C SER A 197 -5.79 13.77 5.60
N LEU A 198 -7.11 13.79 5.39
CA LEU A 198 -7.68 14.10 4.08
C LEU A 198 -7.39 15.53 3.65
N HIS A 199 -7.57 16.50 4.56
CA HIS A 199 -7.28 17.89 4.28
C HIS A 199 -5.80 18.13 3.94
N GLU A 200 -4.90 17.52 4.73
CA GLU A 200 -3.46 17.65 4.52
C GLU A 200 -3.02 17.09 3.15
N ILE A 201 -3.49 15.89 2.77
CA ILE A 201 -3.10 15.32 1.47
C ILE A 201 -3.67 16.12 0.30
N LYS A 202 -4.92 16.58 0.36
CA LYS A 202 -5.51 17.41 -0.70
C LYS A 202 -4.77 18.73 -0.87
N THR A 203 -4.42 19.38 0.23
CA THR A 203 -3.63 20.62 0.21
C THR A 203 -2.24 20.39 -0.39
N LYS A 204 -1.58 19.30 -0.03
CA LYS A 204 -0.27 18.96 -0.61
C LYS A 204 -0.38 18.68 -2.10
N LEU A 205 -1.36 17.85 -2.54
CA LEU A 205 -1.55 17.50 -3.95
C LEU A 205 -1.86 18.73 -4.83
N SER A 206 -2.68 19.65 -4.35
CA SER A 206 -3.02 20.88 -5.09
C SER A 206 -1.88 21.87 -5.21
N ASN A 207 -0.90 21.83 -4.30
CA ASN A 207 0.22 22.77 -4.25
C ASN A 207 1.50 22.23 -4.93
N ILE A 208 1.49 21.03 -5.49
CA ILE A 208 2.66 20.46 -6.17
C ILE A 208 2.96 21.24 -7.45
N GLN A 209 4.16 21.81 -7.53
CA GLN A 209 4.68 22.50 -8.71
C GLN A 209 5.98 21.82 -9.16
N VAL A 210 5.87 20.80 -10.01
CA VAL A 210 7.00 20.05 -10.54
C VAL A 210 6.91 19.92 -12.06
N LYS A 211 8.04 19.69 -12.72
CA LYS A 211 8.06 19.46 -14.17
C LYS A 211 7.43 18.14 -14.56
N GLY A 212 7.59 17.12 -13.76
CA GLY A 212 7.04 15.80 -14.02
C GLY A 212 7.21 14.83 -12.86
N ILE A 213 6.42 13.76 -12.90
CA ILE A 213 6.50 12.62 -11.99
C ILE A 213 6.57 11.35 -12.83
N VAL A 214 7.58 10.51 -12.56
CA VAL A 214 7.84 9.29 -13.34
C VAL A 214 7.64 8.03 -12.48
N SER A 215 7.71 8.15 -11.14
CA SER A 215 7.60 6.99 -10.25
C SER A 215 6.85 7.31 -8.95
N SER A 216 6.32 6.28 -8.29
CA SER A 216 5.71 6.39 -6.96
C SER A 216 6.71 6.87 -5.91
N ALA A 217 7.98 6.46 -5.99
CA ALA A 217 9.02 6.90 -5.06
C ALA A 217 9.29 8.41 -5.16
N GLN A 218 9.31 8.97 -6.38
CA GLN A 218 9.45 10.40 -6.58
C GLN A 218 8.24 11.19 -6.03
N MET A 219 7.05 10.63 -6.18
CA MET A 219 5.83 11.22 -5.60
C MET A 219 5.89 11.22 -4.06
N GLU A 220 6.36 10.14 -3.46
CA GLU A 220 6.58 10.05 -2.01
C GLU A 220 7.53 11.15 -1.54
N GLU A 221 8.68 11.31 -2.18
CA GLU A 221 9.68 12.33 -1.83
C GLU A 221 9.10 13.76 -1.91
N ILE A 222 8.34 14.06 -2.96
CA ILE A 222 7.70 15.38 -3.14
C ILE A 222 6.69 15.67 -2.02
N LEU A 223 5.89 14.68 -1.62
CA LEU A 223 4.85 14.84 -0.60
C LEU A 223 5.37 14.89 0.83
N THR A 224 6.48 14.16 1.11
CA THR A 224 7.02 14.02 2.47
C THR A 224 8.17 14.99 2.75
N GLY A 225 8.86 15.46 1.70
CA GLY A 225 10.10 16.18 1.84
C GLY A 225 11.22 15.30 2.44
N PHE A 226 12.16 15.93 3.13
CA PHE A 226 13.26 15.19 3.74
C PHE A 226 12.82 14.51 5.04
N SER A 227 12.61 13.19 4.97
CA SER A 227 12.33 12.33 6.14
C SER A 227 13.25 11.12 6.11
N LEU A 228 13.87 10.77 7.26
CA LEU A 228 14.69 9.56 7.36
C LEU A 228 13.84 8.29 7.27
N PHE A 229 12.60 8.32 7.80
CA PHE A 229 11.68 7.19 7.75
C PHE A 229 10.59 7.41 6.72
N PRO A 230 10.11 6.36 6.02
CA PRO A 230 9.04 6.47 5.05
C PRO A 230 7.75 6.90 5.74
N LEU A 231 7.05 7.89 5.17
CA LEU A 231 5.75 8.35 5.64
C LEU A 231 4.60 7.76 4.81
N PHE A 232 4.94 7.03 3.77
CA PHE A 232 4.06 6.17 2.99
C PHE A 232 4.50 4.71 3.08
N ALA A 233 3.54 3.80 2.96
CA ALA A 233 3.81 2.42 2.57
C ALA A 233 3.47 2.27 1.10
N TYR A 234 4.21 1.47 0.38
CA TYR A 234 3.88 1.10 -1.00
C TYR A 234 3.50 -0.38 -1.07
N THR A 235 2.64 -0.71 -2.02
CA THR A 235 2.27 -2.09 -2.29
C THR A 235 1.92 -2.30 -3.75
N GLY A 236 2.26 -3.47 -4.29
CA GLY A 236 1.79 -3.94 -5.58
C GLY A 236 0.49 -4.76 -5.49
N ARG A 237 -0.08 -4.93 -4.28
CA ARG A 237 -1.22 -5.82 -4.02
C ARG A 237 -2.52 -5.06 -3.81
N PRO A 238 -3.55 -5.32 -4.63
CA PRO A 238 -4.87 -4.69 -4.47
C PRO A 238 -5.60 -5.07 -3.18
N ASP A 239 -5.40 -6.28 -2.64
CA ASP A 239 -6.02 -6.72 -1.38
C ASP A 239 -5.49 -5.93 -0.18
N PHE A 240 -4.18 -5.62 -0.15
CA PHE A 240 -3.58 -4.80 0.90
C PHE A 240 -4.06 -3.34 0.84
N ALA A 241 -4.18 -2.80 -0.38
CA ALA A 241 -4.72 -1.45 -0.59
C ALA A 241 -6.18 -1.35 -0.10
N VAL A 242 -7.03 -2.32 -0.44
CA VAL A 242 -8.43 -2.37 0.02
C VAL A 242 -8.52 -2.50 1.54
N ASN A 243 -7.71 -3.39 2.15
CA ASN A 243 -7.68 -3.51 3.60
C ASN A 243 -7.25 -2.20 4.28
N SER A 244 -6.33 -1.47 3.68
CA SER A 244 -5.88 -0.16 4.17
C SER A 244 -6.97 0.90 4.10
N LEU A 245 -7.73 0.95 2.99
CA LEU A 245 -8.90 1.82 2.84
C LEU A 245 -9.97 1.55 3.90
N LEU A 246 -10.26 0.27 4.20
CA LEU A 246 -11.20 -0.13 5.24
C LEU A 246 -10.76 0.29 6.66
N HIS A 247 -9.46 0.54 6.86
CA HIS A 247 -8.89 1.03 8.12
C HIS A 247 -8.66 2.55 8.14
N GLY A 248 -9.36 3.31 7.29
CA GLY A 248 -9.34 4.76 7.29
C GLY A 248 -8.10 5.42 6.67
N LYS A 249 -7.33 4.67 5.89
CA LYS A 249 -6.20 5.21 5.13
C LYS A 249 -6.64 5.67 3.75
N PHE A 250 -5.85 6.54 3.13
CA PHE A 250 -6.00 6.85 1.71
C PHE A 250 -4.95 6.13 0.87
N VAL A 251 -5.24 5.97 -0.40
CA VAL A 251 -4.38 5.32 -1.39
C VAL A 251 -4.16 6.27 -2.55
N LEU A 252 -2.92 6.45 -2.98
CA LEU A 252 -2.57 7.17 -4.20
C LEU A 252 -2.20 6.18 -5.30
N VAL A 253 -2.95 6.22 -6.39
CA VAL A 253 -2.68 5.48 -7.62
C VAL A 253 -2.05 6.44 -8.61
N ILE A 254 -0.83 6.14 -9.04
CA ILE A 254 -0.02 6.99 -9.91
C ILE A 254 0.07 6.32 -11.28
N GLY A 255 -0.30 7.02 -12.33
CA GLY A 255 -0.18 6.51 -13.70
C GLY A 255 1.28 6.21 -14.04
N GLY A 256 1.53 5.06 -14.68
CA GLY A 256 2.87 4.59 -15.01
C GLY A 256 3.60 3.86 -13.87
N SER A 257 2.92 3.59 -12.73
CA SER A 257 3.54 2.87 -11.59
C SER A 257 2.72 1.62 -11.23
N PRO A 258 3.37 0.43 -11.16
CA PRO A 258 2.72 -0.82 -10.74
C PRO A 258 2.57 -0.93 -9.22
N THR A 259 2.85 0.15 -8.49
CA THR A 259 2.69 0.23 -7.03
C THR A 259 1.87 1.44 -6.65
N VAL A 260 1.10 1.30 -5.58
CA VAL A 260 0.32 2.38 -4.99
C VAL A 260 0.92 2.81 -3.65
N LEU A 261 0.75 4.09 -3.30
CA LEU A 261 1.18 4.63 -2.02
C LEU A 261 0.01 4.68 -1.04
N ILE A 262 0.26 4.31 0.20
CA ILE A 262 -0.73 4.23 1.28
C ILE A 262 -0.29 5.12 2.43
N ALA A 263 -1.16 6.00 2.90
CA ALA A 263 -0.96 6.81 4.11
C ALA A 263 -2.33 7.15 4.76
N PRO A 264 -2.35 7.68 5.98
CA PRO A 264 -1.25 7.78 6.92
C PRO A 264 -0.78 6.41 7.41
N ILE A 265 0.51 6.30 7.75
CA ILE A 265 1.08 5.06 8.28
C ILE A 265 1.71 5.29 9.65
N ASN A 266 1.85 4.21 10.40
CA ASN A 266 2.62 4.15 11.62
C ASN A 266 3.72 3.08 11.51
N PHE A 267 4.68 3.08 12.43
CA PHE A 267 5.79 2.14 12.44
C PHE A 267 5.32 0.68 12.44
N ASN A 268 4.29 0.37 13.24
CA ASN A 268 3.72 -0.96 13.29
C ASN A 268 3.10 -1.41 11.96
N PHE A 269 2.50 -0.49 11.18
CA PHE A 269 1.94 -0.81 9.87
C PHE A 269 3.01 -1.29 8.88
N LEU A 270 4.20 -0.73 8.94
CA LEU A 270 5.33 -1.15 8.10
C LEU A 270 5.91 -2.53 8.46
N LEU A 271 5.63 -3.00 9.68
CA LEU A 271 6.01 -4.35 10.12
C LEU A 271 4.95 -5.41 9.80
N ASN A 272 3.75 -5.02 9.35
CA ASN A 272 2.67 -5.94 9.00
C ASN A 272 2.72 -6.31 7.52
N THR A 273 2.35 -7.56 7.21
CA THR A 273 2.19 -8.07 5.85
C THR A 273 0.72 -8.25 5.50
N SER A 274 0.39 -8.21 4.20
CA SER A 274 -0.92 -8.64 3.70
C SER A 274 -1.23 -10.10 4.04
N GLU A 275 -0.20 -10.96 4.10
CA GLU A 275 -0.32 -12.38 4.44
C GLU A 275 -0.75 -12.61 5.90
N ASP A 276 -0.46 -11.69 6.83
CA ASP A 276 -0.94 -11.77 8.21
C ASP A 276 -2.47 -11.88 8.29
N ALA A 277 -3.18 -11.40 7.25
CA ALA A 277 -4.63 -11.55 7.14
C ALA A 277 -5.09 -13.00 6.89
N ASN A 278 -4.25 -13.83 6.30
CA ASN A 278 -4.59 -15.17 5.83
C ASN A 278 -4.04 -16.31 6.72
N LEU A 279 -3.25 -15.94 7.76
CA LEU A 279 -2.59 -16.88 8.65
C LEU A 279 -3.31 -17.03 9.99
N ASN A 280 -2.98 -18.09 10.76
CA ASN A 280 -3.51 -18.33 12.09
C ASN A 280 -3.05 -17.23 13.07
N ASN A 281 -3.95 -16.80 13.95
CA ASN A 281 -3.72 -15.70 14.89
C ASN A 281 -2.50 -15.89 15.80
N PHE A 282 -2.27 -17.11 16.31
CA PHE A 282 -1.10 -17.41 17.16
C PHE A 282 0.20 -17.33 16.37
N PHE A 283 0.19 -17.84 15.14
CA PHE A 283 1.35 -17.76 14.27
C PHE A 283 1.67 -16.31 13.88
N VAL A 284 0.65 -15.51 13.60
CA VAL A 284 0.80 -14.07 13.33
C VAL A 284 1.39 -13.33 14.54
N ALA A 285 0.94 -13.64 15.76
CA ALA A 285 1.51 -13.04 16.97
C ALA A 285 3.00 -13.40 17.13
N PHE A 286 3.36 -14.66 16.89
CA PHE A 286 4.74 -15.11 16.95
C PHE A 286 5.62 -14.42 15.87
N THR A 287 5.17 -14.36 14.63
CA THR A 287 5.92 -13.70 13.55
C THR A 287 6.07 -12.20 13.78
N ARG A 288 5.07 -11.51 14.34
CA ARG A 288 5.17 -10.11 14.76
C ARG A 288 6.20 -9.90 15.86
N PHE A 289 6.21 -10.78 16.86
CA PHE A 289 7.25 -10.76 17.89
C PHE A 289 8.64 -10.92 17.28
N LEU A 290 8.82 -11.87 16.35
CA LEU A 290 10.08 -12.05 15.64
C LEU A 290 10.49 -10.81 14.84
N ARG A 291 9.55 -10.13 14.18
CA ARG A 291 9.84 -8.90 13.42
C ARG A 291 10.27 -7.77 14.35
N ILE A 292 9.58 -7.57 15.47
CA ILE A 292 9.95 -6.54 16.47
C ILE A 292 11.33 -6.85 17.07
N SER A 293 11.58 -8.10 17.44
CA SER A 293 12.90 -8.53 17.92
C SER A 293 13.96 -8.38 16.84
N GLY A 294 13.61 -8.68 15.57
CA GLY A 294 14.47 -8.49 14.41
C GLY A 294 14.90 -7.03 14.22
N VAL A 295 14.00 -6.07 14.44
CA VAL A 295 14.32 -4.62 14.44
C VAL A 295 15.41 -4.30 15.47
N ALA A 296 15.25 -4.75 16.70
CA ALA A 296 16.21 -4.50 17.77
C ALA A 296 17.57 -5.15 17.47
N LEU A 297 17.58 -6.40 17.01
CA LEU A 297 18.80 -7.12 16.63
C LEU A 297 19.48 -6.48 15.41
N ALA A 298 18.72 -6.06 14.40
CA ALA A 298 19.25 -5.43 13.21
C ALA A 298 19.98 -4.12 13.52
N LEU A 299 19.42 -3.31 14.40
CA LEU A 299 19.92 -1.96 14.69
C LEU A 299 21.00 -1.94 15.78
N PHE A 300 20.75 -2.59 16.92
CA PHE A 300 21.52 -2.37 18.13
C PHE A 300 22.47 -3.51 18.47
N PHE A 301 22.25 -4.74 17.98
CA PHE A 301 22.99 -5.90 18.41
C PHE A 301 24.51 -5.83 18.13
N PRO A 302 24.99 -5.39 16.93
CA PRO A 302 26.42 -5.23 16.69
C PRO A 302 27.06 -4.19 17.60
N GLY A 303 26.42 -3.03 17.78
CA GLY A 303 26.90 -1.98 18.66
C GLY A 303 26.95 -2.42 20.13
N PHE A 304 25.93 -3.10 20.60
CA PHE A 304 25.88 -3.69 21.95
C PHE A 304 27.01 -4.70 22.16
N TRP A 305 27.22 -5.58 21.20
CA TRP A 305 28.33 -6.55 21.26
C TRP A 305 29.69 -5.88 21.34
N ILE A 306 29.94 -4.90 20.47
CA ILE A 306 31.21 -4.16 20.47
C ILE A 306 31.43 -3.46 21.79
N ALA A 307 30.41 -2.81 22.34
CA ALA A 307 30.49 -2.15 23.63
C ALA A 307 30.86 -3.12 24.76
N LEU A 308 30.29 -4.32 24.78
CA LEU A 308 30.64 -5.37 25.73
C LEU A 308 32.07 -5.90 25.52
N ALA A 309 32.39 -6.25 24.29
CA ALA A 309 33.70 -6.87 23.97
C ALA A 309 34.89 -5.91 24.11
N THR A 310 34.67 -4.58 24.02
CA THR A 310 35.74 -3.57 24.10
C THR A 310 35.88 -2.94 25.47
N TYR A 311 34.74 -2.52 26.07
CA TYR A 311 34.75 -1.66 27.27
C TYR A 311 34.22 -2.35 28.53
N HIS A 312 33.43 -3.42 28.39
CA HIS A 312 32.71 -4.03 29.53
C HIS A 312 32.93 -5.56 29.53
N GLN A 313 34.18 -5.97 29.38
CA GLN A 313 34.55 -7.39 29.36
C GLN A 313 34.28 -8.10 30.69
N ASP A 314 34.27 -7.34 31.77
CA ASP A 314 33.93 -7.78 33.14
C ASP A 314 32.49 -8.28 33.28
N GLN A 315 31.59 -7.86 32.40
CA GLN A 315 30.20 -8.28 32.37
C GLN A 315 30.02 -9.66 31.69
N LEU A 316 31.05 -10.18 31.01
CA LEU A 316 30.99 -11.46 30.32
C LEU A 316 31.35 -12.63 31.25
N PRO A 317 30.63 -13.77 31.21
CA PRO A 317 31.04 -14.96 31.93
C PRO A 317 32.49 -15.35 31.60
N PHE A 318 33.27 -15.71 32.62
CA PHE A 318 34.70 -15.97 32.46
C PHE A 318 35.06 -17.00 31.36
N THR A 319 34.29 -18.09 31.28
CA THR A 319 34.49 -19.12 30.25
C THR A 319 34.27 -18.58 28.83
N PHE A 320 33.29 -17.70 28.69
CA PHE A 320 32.96 -17.05 27.41
C PHE A 320 34.01 -16.01 27.03
N LEU A 321 34.46 -15.19 28.01
CA LEU A 321 35.56 -14.25 27.81
C LEU A 321 36.85 -14.95 27.38
N ALA A 322 37.21 -16.07 28.03
CA ALA A 322 38.38 -16.85 27.64
C ALA A 322 38.27 -17.35 26.16
N THR A 323 37.11 -17.84 25.75
CA THR A 323 36.86 -18.26 24.37
C THR A 323 36.97 -17.07 23.40
N LEU A 324 36.44 -15.92 23.78
CA LEU A 324 36.52 -14.68 22.95
C LEU A 324 37.97 -14.27 22.76
N VAL A 325 38.75 -14.20 23.83
CA VAL A 325 40.18 -13.81 23.76
C VAL A 325 40.97 -14.80 22.89
N ASN A 326 40.77 -16.10 23.08
CA ASN A 326 41.46 -17.13 22.28
C ASN A 326 41.08 -17.04 20.79
N SER A 327 39.79 -16.77 20.47
CA SER A 327 39.35 -16.67 19.09
C SER A 327 39.87 -15.44 18.35
N ARG A 328 40.38 -14.45 19.08
CA ARG A 328 40.96 -13.21 18.54
C ARG A 328 42.49 -13.26 18.42
N GLN A 329 43.12 -14.36 18.82
CA GLN A 329 44.56 -14.46 18.62
C GLN A 329 44.91 -14.39 17.14
N GLY A 330 45.81 -13.49 16.79
CA GLY A 330 46.26 -13.25 15.41
C GLY A 330 45.43 -12.20 14.64
N VAL A 331 44.36 -11.62 15.22
CA VAL A 331 43.63 -10.52 14.59
C VAL A 331 44.23 -9.17 15.02
N PRO A 332 44.82 -8.39 14.10
CA PRO A 332 45.52 -7.16 14.44
C PRO A 332 44.59 -5.95 14.70
N LEU A 333 43.35 -6.02 14.23
CA LEU A 333 42.39 -4.93 14.31
C LEU A 333 41.70 -4.84 15.68
N PRO A 334 41.41 -3.65 16.20
CA PRO A 334 40.53 -3.49 17.36
C PRO A 334 39.09 -3.87 17.00
N VAL A 335 38.34 -4.39 18.01
CA VAL A 335 36.97 -4.93 17.81
C VAL A 335 36.03 -3.98 17.03
N PRO A 336 35.97 -2.66 17.32
CA PRO A 336 35.09 -1.78 16.57
C PRO A 336 35.44 -1.66 15.09
N LEU A 337 36.74 -1.62 14.78
CA LEU A 337 37.21 -1.48 13.40
C LEU A 337 37.02 -2.79 12.62
N GLU A 338 37.28 -3.94 13.25
CA GLU A 338 37.02 -5.28 12.71
C GLU A 338 35.52 -5.42 12.32
N ALA A 339 34.61 -5.04 13.22
CA ALA A 339 33.18 -5.10 12.98
C ALA A 339 32.73 -4.12 11.88
N LEU A 340 33.31 -2.91 11.84
CA LEU A 340 33.00 -1.92 10.81
C LEU A 340 33.43 -2.42 9.41
N VAL A 341 34.63 -2.98 9.29
CA VAL A 341 35.14 -3.53 8.02
C VAL A 341 34.23 -4.66 7.53
N MET A 342 33.90 -5.60 8.43
CA MET A 342 33.01 -6.71 8.08
C MET A 342 31.62 -6.24 7.70
N LEU A 343 31.05 -5.25 8.41
CA LEU A 343 29.76 -4.69 8.10
C LEU A 343 29.76 -4.01 6.73
N LEU A 344 30.74 -3.19 6.43
CA LEU A 344 30.88 -2.52 5.12
C LEU A 344 31.03 -3.54 3.99
N LEU A 345 31.79 -4.61 4.22
CA LEU A 345 31.93 -5.69 3.25
C LEU A 345 30.56 -6.34 2.95
N PHE A 346 29.76 -6.63 3.97
CA PHE A 346 28.41 -7.15 3.79
C PHE A 346 27.47 -6.17 3.07
N GLU A 347 27.57 -4.87 3.35
CA GLU A 347 26.77 -3.85 2.64
C GLU A 347 27.14 -3.75 1.16
N ILE A 348 28.46 -3.78 0.83
CA ILE A 348 28.92 -3.83 -0.57
C ILE A 348 28.38 -5.09 -1.26
N PHE A 349 28.39 -6.20 -0.57
CA PHE A 349 27.93 -7.47 -1.09
C PHE A 349 26.42 -7.47 -1.37
N ARG A 350 25.64 -6.90 -0.45
CA ARG A 350 24.22 -6.71 -0.61
C ARG A 350 23.90 -5.79 -1.80
N GLU A 351 24.59 -4.65 -1.91
CA GLU A 351 24.40 -3.70 -3.01
C GLU A 351 24.74 -4.34 -4.37
N ALA A 352 25.82 -5.12 -4.44
CA ALA A 352 26.18 -5.86 -5.64
C ALA A 352 25.09 -6.91 -5.99
N GLY A 353 24.56 -7.62 -4.98
CA GLY A 353 23.52 -8.63 -5.15
C GLY A 353 22.21 -8.08 -5.72
N LEU A 354 21.84 -6.85 -5.39
CA LEU A 354 20.64 -6.17 -5.92
C LEU A 354 20.73 -5.85 -7.41
N ARG A 355 21.94 -5.73 -7.96
CA ARG A 355 22.18 -5.38 -9.37
C ARG A 355 22.39 -6.59 -10.29
N LEU A 356 22.51 -7.76 -9.73
CA LEU A 356 22.75 -8.99 -10.49
C LEU A 356 21.44 -9.66 -10.92
N PRO A 357 21.43 -10.29 -12.12
CA PRO A 357 20.31 -11.16 -12.49
C PRO A 357 20.08 -12.25 -11.45
N THR A 358 18.82 -12.62 -11.22
CA THR A 358 18.39 -13.55 -10.16
C THR A 358 19.15 -14.90 -10.18
N SER A 359 19.51 -15.39 -11.37
CA SER A 359 20.28 -16.63 -11.55
C SER A 359 21.70 -16.53 -10.97
N PHE A 360 22.34 -15.38 -11.03
CA PHE A 360 23.68 -15.14 -10.47
C PHE A 360 23.62 -14.71 -9.01
N GLY A 361 22.55 -14.00 -8.60
CA GLY A 361 22.41 -13.51 -7.24
C GLY A 361 22.40 -14.63 -6.19
N GLN A 362 21.74 -15.74 -6.46
CA GLN A 362 21.70 -16.90 -5.55
C GLN A 362 23.10 -17.55 -5.39
N THR A 363 23.79 -17.78 -6.49
CA THR A 363 25.14 -18.39 -6.47
C THR A 363 26.13 -17.45 -5.76
N LEU A 364 26.08 -16.16 -6.04
CA LEU A 364 26.97 -15.19 -5.42
C LEU A 364 26.70 -15.06 -3.92
N SER A 365 25.44 -15.10 -3.48
CA SER A 365 25.11 -15.00 -2.05
C SER A 365 25.67 -16.16 -1.24
N VAL A 366 25.59 -17.39 -1.77
CA VAL A 366 26.12 -18.58 -1.08
C VAL A 366 27.65 -18.61 -1.12
N VAL A 367 28.22 -18.45 -2.32
CA VAL A 367 29.67 -18.51 -2.52
C VAL A 367 30.37 -17.33 -1.86
N GLY A 368 29.83 -16.12 -2.01
CA GLY A 368 30.39 -14.91 -1.43
C GLY A 368 30.34 -14.91 0.09
N GLY A 369 29.19 -15.25 0.70
CA GLY A 369 29.06 -15.29 2.16
C GLY A 369 29.99 -16.33 2.81
N LEU A 370 30.08 -17.52 2.22
CA LEU A 370 30.93 -18.58 2.74
C LEU A 370 32.42 -18.30 2.49
N ILE A 371 32.79 -18.00 1.24
CA ILE A 371 34.20 -17.79 0.87
C ILE A 371 34.78 -16.54 1.53
N ILE A 372 34.05 -15.44 1.52
CA ILE A 372 34.53 -14.18 2.13
C ILE A 372 34.61 -14.33 3.64
N GLY A 373 33.61 -14.93 4.29
CA GLY A 373 33.63 -15.18 5.72
C GLY A 373 34.81 -16.06 6.13
N GLN A 374 35.03 -17.17 5.44
CA GLN A 374 36.15 -18.08 5.71
C GLN A 374 37.51 -17.44 5.40
N ALA A 375 37.62 -16.70 4.29
CA ALA A 375 38.85 -16.00 3.92
C ALA A 375 39.18 -14.88 4.93
N ALA A 376 38.21 -14.15 5.43
CA ALA A 376 38.41 -13.13 6.45
C ALA A 376 38.95 -13.72 7.77
N ILE A 377 38.40 -14.88 8.18
CA ILE A 377 38.91 -15.61 9.35
C ILE A 377 40.34 -16.12 9.10
N SER A 378 40.58 -16.77 7.97
CA SER A 378 41.88 -17.35 7.64
C SER A 378 42.98 -16.31 7.45
N ALA A 379 42.62 -15.13 6.97
CA ALA A 379 43.54 -13.99 6.83
C ALA A 379 43.74 -13.20 8.14
N GLY A 380 43.06 -13.56 9.23
CA GLY A 380 43.13 -12.83 10.49
C GLY A 380 42.52 -11.43 10.44
N ILE A 381 41.64 -11.16 9.51
CA ILE A 381 40.97 -9.84 9.38
C ILE A 381 39.84 -9.73 10.41
N ALA A 382 39.12 -10.84 10.67
CA ALA A 382 37.98 -10.87 11.58
C ALA A 382 37.96 -12.14 12.42
N ALA A 383 37.62 -12.00 13.71
CA ALA A 383 37.37 -13.13 14.60
C ALA A 383 36.03 -13.79 14.23
N PRO A 384 35.91 -15.13 14.37
CA PRO A 384 34.66 -15.86 14.05
C PRO A 384 33.43 -15.29 14.76
N GLY A 385 33.58 -14.88 16.03
CA GLY A 385 32.48 -14.33 16.83
C GLY A 385 31.88 -13.06 16.24
N ILE A 386 32.68 -12.15 15.70
CA ILE A 386 32.19 -10.91 15.08
C ILE A 386 31.41 -11.19 13.79
N ILE A 387 31.88 -12.14 12.98
CA ILE A 387 31.19 -12.54 11.77
C ILE A 387 29.77 -13.05 12.10
N VAL A 388 29.64 -13.87 13.14
CA VAL A 388 28.33 -14.38 13.60
C VAL A 388 27.42 -13.25 14.06
N ILE A 389 27.92 -12.28 14.85
CA ILE A 389 27.13 -11.15 15.34
C ILE A 389 26.64 -10.28 14.19
N ILE A 390 27.50 -9.98 13.23
CA ILE A 390 27.13 -9.20 12.04
C ILE A 390 26.14 -9.96 11.18
N ALA A 391 26.37 -11.27 10.98
CA ALA A 391 25.45 -12.12 10.23
C ALA A 391 24.04 -12.14 10.85
N ILE A 392 23.92 -12.29 12.18
CA ILE A 392 22.63 -12.21 12.89
C ILE A 392 21.97 -10.87 12.64
N SER A 393 22.70 -9.77 12.76
CA SER A 393 22.16 -8.44 12.54
C SER A 393 21.69 -8.23 11.09
N VAL A 394 22.47 -8.67 10.11
CA VAL A 394 22.12 -8.60 8.67
C VAL A 394 20.92 -9.47 8.37
N LEU A 395 20.90 -10.72 8.83
CA LEU A 395 19.76 -11.63 8.66
C LEU A 395 18.49 -11.09 9.31
N SER A 396 18.61 -10.41 10.44
CA SER A 396 17.48 -9.76 11.10
C SER A 396 16.84 -8.65 10.25
N THR A 397 17.57 -8.01 9.33
CA THR A 397 16.98 -7.06 8.39
C THR A 397 16.03 -7.70 7.39
N PHE A 398 16.22 -8.98 7.06
CA PHE A 398 15.32 -9.71 6.16
C PHE A 398 13.98 -10.10 6.81
N THR A 399 13.84 -9.95 8.13
CA THR A 399 12.53 -10.07 8.79
C THR A 399 11.65 -8.87 8.55
N LEU A 400 12.21 -7.76 8.04
CA LEU A 400 11.46 -6.56 7.69
C LEU A 400 10.69 -6.79 6.39
N VAL A 401 9.42 -6.44 6.43
CA VAL A 401 8.51 -6.59 5.29
C VAL A 401 8.74 -5.50 4.26
N ASN A 402 8.90 -4.27 4.72
CA ASN A 402 9.07 -3.12 3.86
C ASN A 402 10.55 -2.90 3.51
N GLN A 403 10.87 -3.02 2.23
CA GLN A 403 12.25 -2.87 1.74
C GLN A 403 12.82 -1.46 1.95
N SER A 404 11.97 -0.42 2.03
CA SER A 404 12.44 0.95 2.33
C SER A 404 13.12 1.04 3.70
N LEU A 405 12.71 0.22 4.68
CA LEU A 405 13.33 0.19 6.00
C LEU A 405 14.72 -0.45 5.99
N VAL A 406 15.00 -1.37 5.07
CA VAL A 406 16.27 -2.12 5.05
C VAL A 406 17.46 -1.18 4.87
N GLY A 407 17.39 -0.24 3.91
CA GLY A 407 18.44 0.75 3.67
C GLY A 407 18.65 1.70 4.86
N ILE A 408 17.54 2.18 5.45
CA ILE A 408 17.57 3.07 6.61
C ILE A 408 18.21 2.37 7.81
N PHE A 409 17.85 1.11 8.05
CA PHE A 409 18.39 0.31 9.16
C PHE A 409 19.88 0.03 9.00
N SER A 410 20.36 -0.16 7.77
CA SER A 410 21.79 -0.28 7.50
C SER A 410 22.56 0.99 7.88
N LEU A 411 22.05 2.15 7.51
CA LEU A 411 22.67 3.44 7.88
C LEU A 411 22.68 3.64 9.41
N ILE A 412 21.53 3.42 10.07
CA ILE A 412 21.44 3.58 11.52
C ILE A 412 22.37 2.59 12.23
N ARG A 413 22.44 1.32 11.78
CA ARG A 413 23.33 0.30 12.33
C ARG A 413 24.78 0.71 12.28
N ILE A 414 25.26 1.30 11.17
CA ILE A 414 26.63 1.82 11.03
C ILE A 414 26.87 2.95 12.05
N VAL A 415 25.92 3.87 12.18
CA VAL A 415 26.01 4.98 13.16
C VAL A 415 26.05 4.43 14.60
N VAL A 416 25.16 3.48 14.94
CA VAL A 416 25.15 2.83 16.25
C VAL A 416 26.49 2.14 16.53
N LEU A 417 27.03 1.42 15.54
CA LEU A 417 28.32 0.73 15.64
C LEU A 417 29.48 1.73 15.93
N ILE A 418 29.55 2.83 15.19
CA ILE A 418 30.61 3.85 15.38
C ILE A 418 30.48 4.49 16.76
N ILE A 419 29.27 4.93 17.16
CA ILE A 419 29.06 5.60 18.45
C ILE A 419 29.33 4.64 19.62
N SER A 420 28.90 3.38 19.51
CA SER A 420 29.15 2.36 20.54
C SER A 420 30.65 1.98 20.61
N GLY A 421 31.35 2.03 19.47
CA GLY A 421 32.81 1.81 19.41
C GLY A 421 33.61 2.90 20.12
N ILE A 422 33.05 4.12 20.25
CA ILE A 422 33.70 5.27 20.94
C ILE A 422 33.26 5.35 22.42
N PHE A 423 31.95 5.24 22.69
CA PHE A 423 31.35 5.49 24.00
C PHE A 423 30.91 4.22 24.76
N GLY A 424 31.15 3.03 24.20
CA GLY A 424 30.73 1.78 24.83
C GLY A 424 29.21 1.65 24.97
N LEU A 425 28.75 1.04 26.08
CA LEU A 425 27.31 0.89 26.36
C LEU A 425 26.54 2.19 26.47
N PHE A 426 27.21 3.26 26.93
CA PHE A 426 26.60 4.60 26.98
C PHE A 426 26.25 5.08 25.57
N GLY A 427 27.11 4.80 24.57
CA GLY A 427 26.83 5.10 23.16
C GLY A 427 25.61 4.36 22.64
N VAL A 428 25.45 3.07 22.99
CA VAL A 428 24.25 2.29 22.62
C VAL A 428 22.98 2.92 23.22
N LEU A 429 23.03 3.32 24.50
CA LEU A 429 21.87 3.95 25.17
C LEU A 429 21.52 5.31 24.54
N ILE A 430 22.52 6.14 24.21
CA ILE A 430 22.26 7.40 23.50
C ILE A 430 21.59 7.16 22.16
N CYS A 431 22.09 6.20 21.36
CA CYS A 431 21.50 5.87 20.07
C CYS A 431 20.07 5.33 20.22
N LEU A 432 19.80 4.49 21.20
CA LEU A 432 18.47 3.98 21.51
C LEU A 432 17.51 5.13 21.87
N LEU A 433 17.95 6.05 22.74
CA LEU A 433 17.16 7.21 23.13
C LEU A 433 16.90 8.12 21.93
N ALA A 434 17.91 8.46 21.16
CA ALA A 434 17.78 9.30 19.97
C ALA A 434 16.83 8.69 18.94
N PHE A 435 16.95 7.39 18.69
CA PHE A 435 16.07 6.64 17.79
C PHE A 435 14.60 6.68 18.26
N THR A 436 14.36 6.40 19.54
CA THR A 436 12.99 6.41 20.10
C THR A 436 12.40 7.82 20.09
N LEU A 437 13.15 8.85 20.48
CA LEU A 437 12.72 10.25 20.45
C LEU A 437 12.38 10.71 19.01
N TYR A 438 13.22 10.33 18.04
CA TYR A 438 12.96 10.65 16.64
C TYR A 438 11.63 10.04 16.16
N LEU A 439 11.40 8.73 16.41
CA LEU A 439 10.16 8.05 15.99
C LEU A 439 8.92 8.59 16.69
N VAL A 440 9.01 8.97 17.96
CA VAL A 440 7.88 9.54 18.73
C VAL A 440 7.45 10.90 18.18
N ASN A 441 8.42 11.72 17.73
CA ASN A 441 8.14 13.04 17.17
C ASN A 441 7.67 13.00 15.71
N LEU A 442 7.90 11.89 15.01
CA LEU A 442 7.53 11.76 13.60
C LEU A 442 6.01 11.65 13.44
N ARG A 443 5.48 12.30 12.40
CA ARG A 443 4.05 12.25 12.04
C ARG A 443 3.89 11.95 10.56
N SER A 444 2.92 11.11 10.24
CA SER A 444 2.47 10.84 8.88
C SER A 444 1.06 11.37 8.71
N PHE A 445 0.87 12.45 7.95
CA PHE A 445 -0.41 13.08 7.65
C PHE A 445 -1.31 13.25 8.89
N GLY A 446 -0.78 13.95 9.92
CA GLY A 446 -1.47 14.21 11.18
C GLY A 446 -1.41 13.06 12.20
N MET A 447 -1.17 11.82 11.80
CA MET A 447 -1.09 10.67 12.69
C MET A 447 0.32 10.52 13.30
N TYR A 448 0.41 10.23 14.61
CA TYR A 448 1.68 9.91 15.25
C TYR A 448 2.24 8.58 14.75
N TYR A 449 3.52 8.59 14.39
CA TYR A 449 4.19 7.44 13.79
C TYR A 449 4.32 6.23 14.72
N MET A 450 4.44 6.48 16.03
CA MET A 450 4.54 5.45 17.06
C MET A 450 3.20 5.00 17.64
N THR A 451 2.07 5.44 17.07
CA THR A 451 0.75 4.94 17.50
C THR A 451 0.67 3.43 17.38
N PRO A 452 0.16 2.70 18.40
CA PRO A 452 -0.42 3.13 19.66
C PRO A 452 0.54 3.08 20.87
N LEU A 453 1.85 3.03 20.65
CA LEU A 453 2.84 3.09 21.72
C LEU A 453 2.96 4.51 22.28
N SER A 454 2.82 5.52 21.42
CA SER A 454 2.81 6.92 21.79
C SER A 454 1.77 7.70 20.95
N PRO A 455 0.68 8.23 21.56
CA PRO A 455 0.27 8.07 22.97
C PRO A 455 -0.15 6.61 23.27
N PRO A 456 0.10 6.12 24.51
CA PRO A 456 -0.13 4.72 24.84
C PRO A 456 -1.64 4.40 24.94
N SER A 457 -2.09 3.40 24.17
CA SER A 457 -3.42 2.83 24.29
C SER A 457 -3.33 1.31 24.44
N PHE A 458 -3.56 0.81 25.67
CA PHE A 458 -3.41 -0.62 25.99
C PHE A 458 -4.37 -1.51 25.19
N GLN A 459 -5.57 -1.02 24.86
CA GLN A 459 -6.53 -1.77 24.06
C GLN A 459 -6.05 -1.98 22.61
N GLU A 460 -5.40 -0.98 22.03
CA GLU A 460 -4.86 -1.08 20.67
C GLU A 460 -3.54 -1.85 20.66
N LEU A 461 -2.71 -1.72 21.69
CA LEU A 461 -1.50 -2.54 21.84
C LEU A 461 -1.82 -4.03 21.86
N TYR A 462 -2.86 -4.44 22.60
CA TYR A 462 -3.30 -5.83 22.59
C TYR A 462 -3.76 -6.29 21.20
N LYS A 463 -4.47 -5.44 20.46
CA LYS A 463 -4.91 -5.74 19.06
C LYS A 463 -3.75 -5.84 18.07
N ILE A 464 -2.64 -5.15 18.34
CA ILE A 464 -1.43 -5.21 17.52
C ILE A 464 -0.70 -6.53 17.71
N LEU A 465 -0.51 -6.97 18.94
CA LEU A 465 0.16 -8.23 19.26
C LEU A 465 -0.71 -9.44 18.90
N PHE A 466 -1.98 -9.38 19.29
CA PHE A 466 -2.94 -10.46 19.07
C PHE A 466 -4.00 -10.02 18.09
N ARG A 467 -3.95 -10.56 16.87
CA ARG A 467 -5.01 -10.33 15.89
C ARG A 467 -6.36 -10.82 16.43
N MET A 468 -7.36 -9.95 16.49
CA MET A 468 -8.72 -10.40 16.85
C MET A 468 -9.33 -11.22 15.72
N PRO A 469 -10.02 -12.35 16.03
CA PRO A 469 -10.75 -13.14 15.05
C PRO A 469 -11.79 -12.28 14.32
N TRP A 470 -11.99 -12.53 13.02
CA TRP A 470 -12.89 -11.77 12.15
C TRP A 470 -14.33 -11.66 12.67
N GLY A 471 -14.80 -12.64 13.44
CA GLY A 471 -16.17 -12.68 14.00
C GLY A 471 -16.41 -11.83 15.25
N ARG A 472 -15.39 -11.18 15.84
CA ARG A 472 -15.49 -10.39 17.08
C ARG A 472 -15.29 -8.88 16.92
N LYS A 473 -15.25 -8.38 15.69
CA LYS A 473 -15.30 -6.93 15.43
C LYS A 473 -16.75 -6.46 15.57
N LYS A 474 -17.14 -5.99 16.74
CA LYS A 474 -18.29 -5.10 16.91
C LYS A 474 -17.80 -3.67 16.88
#